data_2d04493d161c9730225026bebf21e89f
#
_entry.id   2d04493d161c9730225026bebf21e89f
#
_cell.length_a   1.000
_cell.length_b   1.000
_cell.length_c   1.000
_cell.angle_alpha   90.00
_cell.angle_beta   90.00
_cell.angle_gamma   90.00
#
_symmetry.space_group_name_H-M   'P 1'
#
loop_
_entity.id
_entity.type
_entity.pdbx_description
1 polymer ?
#
loop_
_entity_poly.entity_id
_entity_poly.type
_entity_poly.pdbx_seq_one_letter_code
_entity_poly.pdbx_strand_id
1 'polypeptide(L)'
;MRILFVTSNRLGDAVLSTGLLDHLIRTHPTARITVVCGPVAEGVFDRMPNRERTIVLRKQPRGRHWLPLWATTVGHVWDLVVDIRGSALAYLVPTRRRAIYRPMRGPKIAQLAAVLNLSPPPLPVAWFTDADRIAVAKLLPTGRPIIALAPTANWAPKVWPADRFAAAFNLLLPGSVPVVLGGPGHAERSMAAPLLAALPQAIDFVGKLSLPQVAAVLHRAALFIGNDSGLMHLSAAAGAPTIGL
;
A
#
# COMPACT_ATOMS: atom_id res chain seq x y z
N MET A 1 -22.54 9.56 -8.04
CA MET A 1 -21.42 9.44 -8.99
C MET A 1 -20.80 8.06 -8.85
N ARG A 2 -20.52 7.36 -9.98
CA ARG A 2 -19.82 6.06 -10.01
C ARG A 2 -18.44 6.22 -10.61
N ILE A 3 -17.42 5.77 -9.88
CA ILE A 3 -16.02 5.87 -10.29
C ILE A 3 -15.43 4.47 -10.42
N LEU A 4 -14.78 4.18 -11.54
CA LEU A 4 -13.92 3.00 -11.72
C LEU A 4 -12.47 3.45 -11.61
N PHE A 5 -11.75 2.91 -10.63
CA PHE A 5 -10.33 3.23 -10.40
C PHE A 5 -9.48 1.99 -10.62
N VAL A 6 -8.67 1.98 -11.68
CA VAL A 6 -7.80 0.86 -12.03
C VAL A 6 -6.38 1.18 -11.57
N THR A 7 -5.90 0.42 -10.57
CA THR A 7 -4.56 0.63 -9.98
C THR A 7 -3.64 -0.58 -10.18
N SER A 8 -2.46 -0.53 -9.57
CA SER A 8 -1.36 -1.48 -9.79
C SER A 8 -1.58 -2.83 -9.09
N ASN A 9 -0.84 -3.83 -9.57
CA ASN A 9 -0.70 -5.13 -8.90
C ASN A 9 0.37 -5.13 -7.80
N ARG A 10 1.25 -4.12 -7.79
CA ARG A 10 2.31 -3.98 -6.80
C ARG A 10 1.82 -3.15 -5.62
N LEU A 11 2.16 -3.56 -4.41
CA LEU A 11 1.75 -2.88 -3.18
C LEU A 11 2.18 -1.42 -3.16
N GLY A 12 3.44 -1.13 -3.43
CA GLY A 12 3.96 0.25 -3.41
C GLY A 12 3.26 1.19 -4.38
N ASP A 13 3.07 0.78 -5.64
CA ASP A 13 2.36 1.58 -6.64
C ASP A 13 0.88 1.81 -6.25
N ALA A 14 0.24 0.79 -5.65
CA ALA A 14 -1.13 0.90 -5.16
C ALA A 14 -1.22 1.92 -4.02
N VAL A 15 -0.31 1.86 -3.05
CA VAL A 15 -0.22 2.84 -1.97
C VAL A 15 0.01 4.24 -2.52
N LEU A 16 0.96 4.42 -3.45
CA LEU A 16 1.19 5.75 -4.06
C LEU A 16 -0.05 6.32 -4.75
N SER A 17 -0.96 5.47 -5.23
CA SER A 17 -2.21 5.91 -5.87
C SER A 17 -3.32 6.32 -4.89
N THR A 18 -3.18 6.02 -3.60
CA THR A 18 -4.21 6.35 -2.60
C THR A 18 -4.44 7.84 -2.44
N GLY A 19 -3.43 8.67 -2.72
CA GLY A 19 -3.59 10.12 -2.72
C GLY A 19 -4.61 10.61 -3.75
N LEU A 20 -4.66 10.01 -4.95
CA LEU A 20 -5.69 10.31 -5.94
C LEU A 20 -7.08 9.88 -5.47
N LEU A 21 -7.18 8.70 -4.85
CA LEU A 21 -8.44 8.20 -4.30
C LEU A 21 -8.95 9.08 -3.17
N ASP A 22 -8.07 9.50 -2.26
CA ASP A 22 -8.42 10.40 -1.17
C ASP A 22 -8.88 11.78 -1.68
N HIS A 23 -8.22 12.31 -2.72
CA HIS A 23 -8.70 13.51 -3.42
C HIS A 23 -10.10 13.31 -4.00
N LEU A 24 -10.37 12.19 -4.69
CA LEU A 24 -11.68 11.89 -5.25
C LEU A 24 -12.76 11.72 -4.17
N ILE A 25 -12.43 11.09 -3.04
CA ILE A 25 -13.34 10.92 -1.91
C ILE A 25 -13.71 12.28 -1.32
N ARG A 26 -12.74 13.17 -1.12
CA ARG A 26 -12.99 14.52 -0.57
C ARG A 26 -13.77 15.42 -1.52
N THR A 27 -13.46 15.35 -2.82
CA THR A 27 -14.16 16.17 -3.83
C THR A 27 -15.54 15.63 -4.20
N HIS A 28 -15.77 14.34 -3.98
CA HIS A 28 -17.01 13.64 -4.29
C HIS A 28 -17.47 12.75 -3.12
N PRO A 29 -17.92 13.31 -1.98
CA PRO A 29 -18.19 12.55 -0.75
C PRO A 29 -19.26 11.47 -0.89
N THR A 30 -20.14 11.57 -1.88
CA THR A 30 -21.21 10.60 -2.16
C THR A 30 -20.87 9.67 -3.33
N ALA A 31 -19.64 9.72 -3.85
CA ALA A 31 -19.23 8.84 -4.94
C ALA A 31 -19.14 7.38 -4.46
N ARG A 32 -19.52 6.45 -5.34
CA ARG A 32 -19.34 5.00 -5.16
C ARG A 32 -18.15 4.58 -6.00
N ILE A 33 -17.11 4.08 -5.35
CA ILE A 33 -15.83 3.79 -5.99
C ILE A 33 -15.61 2.28 -6.08
N THR A 34 -15.46 1.78 -7.31
CA THR A 34 -14.99 0.42 -7.57
C THR A 34 -13.49 0.48 -7.86
N VAL A 35 -12.69 -0.24 -7.06
CA VAL A 35 -11.24 -0.33 -7.25
C VAL A 35 -10.88 -1.63 -7.94
N VAL A 36 -10.01 -1.58 -8.95
CA VAL A 36 -9.42 -2.75 -9.60
C VAL A 36 -7.94 -2.78 -9.25
N CYS A 37 -7.48 -3.84 -8.60
CA CYS A 37 -6.09 -3.99 -8.17
C CYS A 37 -5.62 -5.45 -8.25
N GLY A 38 -4.33 -5.69 -8.02
CA GLY A 38 -3.81 -7.05 -7.87
C GLY A 38 -4.00 -7.59 -6.45
N PRO A 39 -3.81 -8.94 -6.26
CA PRO A 39 -4.06 -9.60 -4.97
C PRO A 39 -3.25 -9.01 -3.81
N VAL A 40 -1.98 -8.66 -4.05
CA VAL A 40 -1.08 -8.12 -3.01
C VAL A 40 -1.52 -6.73 -2.54
N ALA A 41 -2.25 -5.99 -3.38
CA ALA A 41 -2.68 -4.63 -3.10
C ALA A 41 -4.11 -4.55 -2.55
N GLU A 42 -4.87 -5.63 -2.55
CA GLU A 42 -6.28 -5.65 -2.14
C GLU A 42 -6.50 -5.02 -0.78
N GLY A 43 -5.74 -5.44 0.23
CA GLY A 43 -5.86 -4.96 1.60
C GLY A 43 -5.57 -3.47 1.81
N VAL A 44 -4.92 -2.78 0.86
CA VAL A 44 -4.73 -1.32 0.92
C VAL A 44 -6.06 -0.58 0.94
N PHE A 45 -7.06 -1.15 0.28
CA PHE A 45 -8.38 -0.52 0.09
C PHE A 45 -9.45 -1.02 1.06
N ASP A 46 -9.13 -1.94 2.00
CA ASP A 46 -10.12 -2.58 2.87
C ASP A 46 -10.87 -1.58 3.77
N ARG A 47 -10.21 -0.52 4.19
CA ARG A 47 -10.80 0.54 5.01
C ARG A 47 -11.02 1.86 4.26
N MET A 48 -10.92 1.82 2.92
CA MET A 48 -11.14 3.00 2.09
C MET A 48 -12.59 3.50 2.19
N PRO A 49 -12.84 4.77 2.49
CA PRO A 49 -14.17 5.36 2.43
C PRO A 49 -14.76 5.29 1.00
N ASN A 50 -16.09 5.29 0.90
CA ASN A 50 -16.81 5.29 -0.37
C ASN A 50 -16.53 4.08 -1.29
N ARG A 51 -15.86 3.07 -0.79
CA ARG A 51 -15.59 1.84 -1.53
C ARG A 51 -16.86 1.03 -1.73
N GLU A 52 -17.33 0.91 -2.97
CA GLU A 52 -18.43 0.03 -3.33
C GLU A 52 -17.98 -1.44 -3.38
N ARG A 53 -16.86 -1.69 -4.06
CA ARG A 53 -16.23 -3.01 -4.12
C ARG A 53 -14.78 -2.92 -4.57
N THR A 54 -14.02 -3.99 -4.31
CA THR A 54 -12.69 -4.23 -4.89
C THR A 54 -12.78 -5.42 -5.85
N ILE A 55 -12.26 -5.26 -7.08
CA ILE A 55 -12.12 -6.33 -8.07
C ILE A 55 -10.65 -6.72 -8.11
N VAL A 56 -10.36 -7.94 -7.65
CA VAL A 56 -8.99 -8.46 -7.60
C VAL A 56 -8.61 -9.09 -8.93
N LEU A 57 -7.68 -8.47 -9.62
CA LEU A 57 -7.21 -8.91 -10.93
C LEU A 57 -6.03 -9.87 -10.79
N ARG A 58 -6.28 -11.17 -10.82
CA ARG A 58 -5.25 -12.21 -10.85
C ARG A 58 -4.72 -12.37 -12.27
N LYS A 59 -3.44 -12.08 -12.47
CA LYS A 59 -2.79 -12.18 -13.79
C LYS A 59 -2.90 -13.62 -14.32
N GLN A 60 -3.37 -13.77 -15.56
CA GLN A 60 -3.47 -15.05 -16.25
C GLN A 60 -2.66 -15.03 -17.56
N PRO A 61 -2.21 -16.19 -18.05
CA PRO A 61 -1.51 -16.29 -19.33
C PRO A 61 -2.33 -15.68 -20.47
N ARG A 62 -1.65 -15.10 -21.46
CA ARG A 62 -2.24 -14.50 -22.68
C ARG A 62 -3.27 -13.41 -22.37
N GLY A 63 -3.22 -12.77 -21.19
CA GLY A 63 -4.14 -11.68 -20.86
C GLY A 63 -5.60 -12.09 -20.60
N ARG A 64 -5.89 -13.37 -20.41
CA ARG A 64 -7.27 -13.90 -20.24
C ARG A 64 -8.03 -13.26 -19.07
N HIS A 65 -7.35 -12.70 -18.09
CA HIS A 65 -7.93 -11.98 -16.94
C HIS A 65 -8.65 -10.68 -17.32
N TRP A 66 -8.40 -10.12 -18.52
CA TRP A 66 -9.04 -8.89 -18.93
C TRP A 66 -10.50 -9.08 -19.35
N LEU A 67 -10.85 -10.24 -19.93
CA LEU A 67 -12.22 -10.51 -20.38
C LEU A 67 -13.23 -10.60 -19.22
N PRO A 68 -12.99 -11.35 -18.13
CA PRO A 68 -13.87 -11.33 -16.96
C PRO A 68 -13.94 -9.93 -16.30
N LEU A 69 -12.84 -9.20 -16.25
CA LEU A 69 -12.85 -7.83 -15.73
C LEU A 69 -13.73 -6.91 -16.58
N TRP A 70 -13.58 -6.95 -17.90
CA TRP A 70 -14.41 -6.20 -18.82
C TRP A 70 -15.89 -6.56 -18.65
N ALA A 71 -16.24 -7.85 -18.63
CA ALA A 71 -17.61 -8.31 -18.45
C ALA A 71 -18.27 -7.81 -17.15
N THR A 72 -17.47 -7.70 -16.05
CA THR A 72 -17.98 -7.20 -14.77
C THR A 72 -18.10 -5.67 -14.73
N THR A 73 -17.50 -4.95 -15.67
CA THR A 73 -17.46 -3.48 -15.65
C THR A 73 -18.24 -2.82 -16.80
N VAL A 74 -18.44 -3.53 -17.93
CA VAL A 74 -19.10 -2.98 -19.12
C VAL A 74 -20.60 -2.71 -18.94
N GLY A 75 -21.28 -3.47 -18.07
CA GLY A 75 -22.72 -3.31 -17.79
C GLY A 75 -23.09 -2.04 -17.01
N HIS A 76 -22.15 -1.17 -16.73
CA HIS A 76 -22.37 0.08 -15.98
C HIS A 76 -21.84 1.27 -16.77
N VAL A 77 -22.60 2.37 -16.74
CA VAL A 77 -22.08 3.68 -17.20
C VAL A 77 -21.33 4.32 -16.03
N TRP A 78 -20.03 4.52 -16.23
CA TRP A 78 -19.16 5.16 -15.23
C TRP A 78 -19.17 6.68 -15.44
N ASP A 79 -19.30 7.45 -14.38
CA ASP A 79 -19.16 8.90 -14.47
C ASP A 79 -17.70 9.30 -14.69
N LEU A 80 -16.77 8.53 -14.09
CA LEU A 80 -15.33 8.71 -14.26
C LEU A 80 -14.62 7.34 -14.24
N VAL A 81 -13.74 7.11 -15.21
CA VAL A 81 -12.77 6.02 -15.19
C VAL A 81 -11.38 6.62 -14.99
N VAL A 82 -10.70 6.24 -13.91
CA VAL A 82 -9.30 6.58 -13.65
C VAL A 82 -8.47 5.33 -13.85
N ASP A 83 -7.58 5.31 -14.82
CA ASP A 83 -6.72 4.16 -15.09
C ASP A 83 -5.24 4.57 -14.99
N ILE A 84 -4.62 4.24 -13.85
CA ILE A 84 -3.20 4.52 -13.63
C ILE A 84 -2.27 3.45 -14.21
N ARG A 85 -2.81 2.41 -14.86
CA ARG A 85 -2.03 1.41 -15.58
C ARG A 85 -1.92 1.71 -17.08
N GLY A 86 -2.76 2.60 -17.60
CA GLY A 86 -2.84 2.87 -19.01
C GLY A 86 -3.34 1.66 -19.80
N SER A 87 -4.30 0.91 -19.27
CA SER A 87 -4.84 -0.29 -19.90
C SER A 87 -5.91 0.03 -20.95
N ALA A 88 -6.16 -0.93 -21.85
CA ALA A 88 -7.24 -0.81 -22.84
C ALA A 88 -8.64 -0.76 -22.19
N LEU A 89 -8.79 -1.24 -20.96
CA LEU A 89 -10.09 -1.29 -20.26
C LEU A 89 -10.78 0.07 -20.22
N ALA A 90 -10.02 1.14 -19.95
CA ALA A 90 -10.57 2.49 -19.87
C ALA A 90 -11.24 2.96 -21.17
N TYR A 91 -10.89 2.37 -22.32
CA TYR A 91 -11.51 2.65 -23.62
C TYR A 91 -12.69 1.74 -23.95
N LEU A 92 -12.75 0.56 -23.31
CA LEU A 92 -13.70 -0.51 -23.60
C LEU A 92 -14.93 -0.52 -22.69
N VAL A 93 -14.98 0.37 -21.68
CA VAL A 93 -16.15 0.50 -20.80
C VAL A 93 -16.90 1.81 -21.05
N PRO A 94 -18.25 1.81 -20.95
CA PRO A 94 -19.05 3.02 -21.08
C PRO A 94 -18.70 4.03 -19.98
N THR A 95 -18.27 5.23 -20.36
CA THR A 95 -17.93 6.27 -19.39
C THR A 95 -18.15 7.68 -19.94
N ARG A 96 -18.49 8.60 -19.05
CA ARG A 96 -18.63 10.04 -19.36
C ARG A 96 -17.27 10.74 -19.44
N ARG A 97 -16.32 10.37 -18.56
CA ARG A 97 -14.99 10.97 -18.47
C ARG A 97 -13.92 9.90 -18.26
N ARG A 98 -12.74 10.09 -18.86
CA ARG A 98 -11.57 9.22 -18.71
C ARG A 98 -10.38 10.03 -18.24
N ALA A 99 -9.65 9.49 -17.28
CA ALA A 99 -8.38 9.98 -16.81
C ALA A 99 -7.36 8.82 -16.87
N ILE A 100 -6.47 8.83 -17.83
CA ILE A 100 -5.60 7.71 -18.15
C ILE A 100 -4.15 8.13 -17.94
N TYR A 101 -3.41 7.31 -17.19
CA TYR A 101 -1.99 7.50 -16.97
C TYR A 101 -1.21 7.49 -18.28
N ARG A 102 -0.35 8.48 -18.43
CA ARG A 102 0.64 8.56 -19.51
C ARG A 102 2.01 8.69 -18.88
N PRO A 103 3.00 7.86 -19.28
CA PRO A 103 4.35 7.96 -18.78
C PRO A 103 4.93 9.37 -19.03
N MET A 104 5.52 9.95 -17.99
CA MET A 104 6.21 11.24 -18.06
C MET A 104 7.44 11.23 -17.16
N ARG A 105 8.36 12.17 -17.33
CA ARG A 105 9.52 12.31 -16.46
C ARG A 105 9.13 12.89 -15.09
N GLY A 106 9.89 12.56 -14.06
CA GLY A 106 9.73 13.09 -12.71
C GLY A 106 9.29 12.06 -11.66
N PRO A 107 9.09 12.48 -10.42
CA PRO A 107 8.66 11.63 -9.32
C PRO A 107 7.34 10.94 -9.59
N LYS A 108 7.19 9.69 -9.16
CA LYS A 108 5.97 8.88 -9.42
C LYS A 108 4.70 9.56 -8.93
N ILE A 109 4.75 10.22 -7.78
CA ILE A 109 3.60 10.93 -7.21
C ILE A 109 3.13 12.08 -8.12
N ALA A 110 4.05 12.83 -8.73
CA ALA A 110 3.71 13.89 -9.67
C ALA A 110 3.12 13.32 -10.97
N GLN A 111 3.67 12.20 -11.46
CA GLN A 111 3.11 11.49 -12.61
C GLN A 111 1.67 11.01 -12.37
N LEU A 112 1.38 10.53 -11.17
CA LEU A 112 0.03 10.12 -10.78
C LEU A 112 -0.91 11.33 -10.68
N ALA A 113 -0.47 12.42 -10.06
CA ALA A 113 -1.25 13.65 -9.94
C ALA A 113 -1.67 14.23 -11.30
N ALA A 114 -0.79 14.12 -12.31
CA ALA A 114 -1.07 14.57 -13.67
C ALA A 114 -2.25 13.83 -14.32
N VAL A 115 -2.60 12.62 -13.88
CA VAL A 115 -3.77 11.87 -14.38
C VAL A 115 -5.07 12.64 -14.15
N LEU A 116 -5.15 13.39 -13.06
CA LEU A 116 -6.30 14.23 -12.70
C LEU A 116 -6.00 15.73 -12.79
N ASN A 117 -4.85 16.11 -13.38
CA ASN A 117 -4.38 17.50 -13.49
C ASN A 117 -4.27 18.21 -12.13
N LEU A 118 -3.77 17.50 -11.11
CA LEU A 118 -3.66 18.03 -9.74
C LEU A 118 -2.28 18.65 -9.50
N SER A 119 -2.29 19.84 -8.86
CA SER A 119 -1.12 20.55 -8.38
C SER A 119 -1.50 21.31 -7.10
N PRO A 120 -0.81 21.10 -5.97
CA PRO A 120 0.28 20.15 -5.76
C PRO A 120 -0.18 18.68 -5.81
N PRO A 121 0.73 17.71 -6.01
CA PRO A 121 0.41 16.30 -5.96
C PRO A 121 -0.17 15.89 -4.60
N PRO A 122 -1.33 15.19 -4.55
CA PRO A 122 -1.87 14.70 -3.29
C PRO A 122 -0.97 13.61 -2.71
N LEU A 123 -0.71 13.71 -1.40
CA LEU A 123 0.10 12.73 -0.70
C LEU A 123 -0.66 11.40 -0.54
N PRO A 124 0.01 10.25 -0.62
CA PRO A 124 -0.57 8.96 -0.32
C PRO A 124 -1.11 8.91 1.12
N VAL A 125 -2.18 8.17 1.32
CA VAL A 125 -2.81 7.94 2.62
C VAL A 125 -2.98 6.43 2.87
N ALA A 126 -2.92 6.02 4.13
CA ALA A 126 -3.26 4.68 4.57
C ALA A 126 -4.56 4.72 5.37
N TRP A 127 -5.52 3.87 5.01
CA TRP A 127 -6.80 3.77 5.72
C TRP A 127 -6.77 2.62 6.73
N PHE A 128 -7.11 2.92 7.96
CA PHE A 128 -7.33 1.98 9.05
C PHE A 128 -8.36 2.56 10.02
N THR A 129 -9.00 1.71 10.80
CA THR A 129 -10.09 2.08 11.72
C THR A 129 -9.62 2.07 13.18
N ASP A 130 -10.46 2.58 14.08
CA ASP A 130 -10.22 2.46 15.52
C ASP A 130 -10.20 1.00 15.98
N ALA A 131 -10.98 0.13 15.32
CA ALA A 131 -10.92 -1.31 15.59
C ALA A 131 -9.54 -1.90 15.25
N ASP A 132 -8.92 -1.47 14.13
CA ASP A 132 -7.57 -1.87 13.76
C ASP A 132 -6.53 -1.32 14.77
N ARG A 133 -6.69 -0.07 15.25
CA ARG A 133 -5.85 0.52 16.31
C ARG A 133 -5.93 -0.25 17.63
N ILE A 134 -7.16 -0.57 18.07
CA ILE A 134 -7.40 -1.32 19.31
C ILE A 134 -6.80 -2.73 19.22
N ALA A 135 -7.00 -3.40 18.08
CA ALA A 135 -6.43 -4.74 17.86
C ALA A 135 -4.89 -4.72 17.97
N VAL A 136 -4.26 -3.75 17.33
CA VAL A 136 -2.80 -3.59 17.34
C VAL A 136 -2.29 -3.14 18.72
N ALA A 137 -3.01 -2.26 19.42
CA ALA A 137 -2.61 -1.78 20.72
C ALA A 137 -2.48 -2.91 21.77
N LYS A 138 -3.27 -3.97 21.64
CA LYS A 138 -3.18 -5.17 22.50
C LYS A 138 -1.92 -6.01 22.26
N LEU A 139 -1.29 -5.86 21.10
CA LEU A 139 -0.11 -6.62 20.66
C LEU A 139 1.20 -5.86 20.90
N LEU A 140 1.12 -4.58 21.20
CA LEU A 140 2.26 -3.68 21.33
C LEU A 140 2.41 -3.18 22.77
N PRO A 141 3.64 -2.98 23.26
CA PRO A 141 3.87 -2.46 24.60
C PRO A 141 3.35 -1.03 24.74
N THR A 142 2.86 -0.70 25.92
CA THR A 142 2.46 0.66 26.30
C THR A 142 3.67 1.47 26.77
N GLY A 143 3.67 2.79 26.51
CA GLY A 143 4.66 3.72 27.05
C GLY A 143 6.07 3.60 26.46
N ARG A 144 6.31 2.72 25.50
CA ARG A 144 7.62 2.56 24.83
C ARG A 144 7.53 2.92 23.35
N PRO A 145 8.52 3.64 22.80
CA PRO A 145 8.58 3.91 21.36
C PRO A 145 8.80 2.61 20.57
N ILE A 146 8.22 2.54 19.38
CA ILE A 146 8.32 1.40 18.48
C ILE A 146 9.18 1.80 17.28
N ILE A 147 10.14 0.96 16.95
CA ILE A 147 10.87 1.04 15.67
C ILE A 147 10.42 -0.11 14.79
N ALA A 148 9.74 0.20 13.69
CA ALA A 148 9.30 -0.78 12.73
C ALA A 148 10.43 -1.10 11.73
N LEU A 149 10.75 -2.38 11.56
CA LEU A 149 11.82 -2.87 10.70
C LEU A 149 11.20 -3.75 9.60
N ALA A 150 11.49 -3.45 8.33
CA ALA A 150 11.01 -4.24 7.20
C ALA A 150 12.20 -4.76 6.36
N PRO A 151 12.74 -5.94 6.71
CA PRO A 151 13.94 -6.49 6.07
C PRO A 151 13.65 -7.17 4.73
N THR A 152 12.39 -7.23 4.31
CA THR A 152 11.99 -7.97 3.12
C THR A 152 11.88 -7.10 1.88
N ALA A 153 12.15 -7.66 0.70
CA ALA A 153 11.93 -7.04 -0.58
C ALA A 153 11.61 -8.10 -1.65
N ASN A 154 10.98 -7.68 -2.74
CA ASN A 154 10.66 -8.57 -3.86
C ASN A 154 11.84 -8.87 -4.80
N TRP A 155 13.02 -8.31 -4.52
CA TRP A 155 14.24 -8.49 -5.31
C TRP A 155 15.45 -8.53 -4.38
N ALA A 156 16.19 -9.65 -4.40
CA ALA A 156 17.30 -9.93 -3.48
C ALA A 156 18.35 -8.80 -3.37
N PRO A 157 18.81 -8.14 -4.46
CA PRO A 157 19.76 -7.03 -4.38
C PRO A 157 19.27 -5.80 -3.60
N LYS A 158 17.98 -5.69 -3.32
CA LYS A 158 17.42 -4.62 -2.47
C LYS A 158 17.40 -4.97 -0.99
N VAL A 159 17.75 -6.19 -0.63
CA VAL A 159 17.71 -6.64 0.77
C VAL A 159 18.96 -6.16 1.49
N TRP A 160 18.78 -5.22 2.43
CA TRP A 160 19.86 -4.79 3.29
C TRP A 160 20.19 -5.89 4.32
N PRO A 161 21.47 -6.14 4.66
CA PRO A 161 21.88 -7.20 5.57
C PRO A 161 21.24 -7.08 6.97
N ALA A 162 20.87 -8.21 7.55
CA ALA A 162 20.16 -8.27 8.84
C ALA A 162 21.00 -7.76 10.02
N ASP A 163 22.33 -8.02 10.00
CA ASP A 163 23.28 -7.50 10.97
C ASP A 163 23.33 -5.97 10.98
N ARG A 164 23.22 -5.35 9.81
CA ARG A 164 23.16 -3.89 9.68
C ARG A 164 21.85 -3.31 10.17
N PHE A 165 20.70 -3.97 9.92
CA PHE A 165 19.43 -3.60 10.55
C PHE A 165 19.51 -3.64 12.08
N ALA A 166 20.09 -4.73 12.63
CA ALA A 166 20.25 -4.88 14.07
C ALA A 166 21.21 -3.81 14.66
N ALA A 167 22.32 -3.54 13.99
CA ALA A 167 23.25 -2.48 14.40
C ALA A 167 22.59 -1.09 14.35
N ALA A 168 21.87 -0.77 13.29
CA ALA A 168 21.13 0.49 13.19
C ALA A 168 20.08 0.63 14.29
N PHE A 169 19.32 -0.44 14.58
CA PHE A 169 18.35 -0.44 15.69
C PHE A 169 19.02 -0.15 17.04
N ASN A 170 20.14 -0.80 17.33
CA ASN A 170 20.87 -0.64 18.61
C ASN A 170 21.45 0.77 18.82
N LEU A 171 21.67 1.52 17.73
CA LEU A 171 22.13 2.93 17.77
C LEU A 171 20.99 3.94 17.95
N LEU A 172 19.73 3.50 17.75
CA LEU A 172 18.57 4.37 17.81
C LEU A 172 17.97 4.40 19.22
N LEU A 173 16.89 5.14 19.37
CA LEU A 173 16.11 5.44 20.57
C LEU A 173 16.26 4.42 21.70
N PRO A 174 16.98 4.73 22.81
CA PRO A 174 17.09 3.86 23.97
C PRO A 174 15.70 3.51 24.53
N GLY A 175 15.52 2.24 24.93
CA GLY A 175 14.25 1.75 25.44
C GLY A 175 13.15 1.48 24.39
N SER A 176 13.45 1.69 23.12
CA SER A 176 12.51 1.34 22.05
C SER A 176 12.31 -0.17 21.90
N VAL A 177 11.23 -0.56 21.22
CA VAL A 177 10.90 -1.95 20.93
C VAL A 177 10.97 -2.18 19.42
N PRO A 178 11.79 -3.14 18.95
CA PRO A 178 11.82 -3.50 17.55
C PRO A 178 10.58 -4.31 17.17
N VAL A 179 9.95 -3.93 16.06
CA VAL A 179 8.80 -4.63 15.47
C VAL A 179 9.16 -5.01 14.04
N VAL A 180 9.24 -6.30 13.74
CA VAL A 180 9.59 -6.79 12.40
C VAL A 180 8.32 -7.01 11.58
N LEU A 181 8.23 -6.33 10.45
CA LEU A 181 7.13 -6.38 9.50
C LEU A 181 7.56 -7.08 8.20
N GLY A 182 6.64 -7.81 7.61
CA GLY A 182 6.80 -8.46 6.30
C GLY A 182 5.48 -9.02 5.81
N GLY A 183 5.40 -9.34 4.53
CA GLY A 183 4.25 -9.99 3.92
C GLY A 183 4.08 -11.45 4.35
N PRO A 184 2.97 -12.09 3.97
CA PRO A 184 2.74 -13.51 4.20
C PRO A 184 3.58 -14.39 3.26
N GLY A 185 3.82 -15.62 3.69
CA GLY A 185 4.46 -16.67 2.91
C GLY A 185 5.90 -16.97 3.29
N HIS A 186 6.36 -18.12 2.79
CA HIS A 186 7.67 -18.66 3.16
C HIS A 186 8.84 -17.76 2.75
N ALA A 187 8.78 -17.14 1.57
CA ALA A 187 9.86 -16.27 1.09
C ALA A 187 10.07 -15.05 2.00
N GLU A 188 8.98 -14.36 2.39
CA GLU A 188 9.04 -13.23 3.32
C GLU A 188 9.58 -13.67 4.69
N ARG A 189 9.10 -14.81 5.20
CA ARG A 189 9.55 -15.38 6.45
C ARG A 189 11.05 -15.72 6.43
N SER A 190 11.54 -16.34 5.35
CA SER A 190 12.96 -16.69 5.19
C SER A 190 13.85 -15.44 5.13
N MET A 191 13.42 -14.38 4.47
CA MET A 191 14.16 -13.10 4.44
C MET A 191 14.20 -12.41 5.81
N ALA A 192 13.13 -12.53 6.60
CA ALA A 192 13.05 -11.88 7.92
C ALA A 192 13.75 -12.69 9.02
N ALA A 193 13.93 -14.00 8.85
CA ALA A 193 14.48 -14.89 9.87
C ALA A 193 15.86 -14.46 10.41
N PRO A 194 16.85 -14.04 9.60
CA PRO A 194 18.13 -13.57 10.11
C PRO A 194 18.02 -12.35 11.04
N LEU A 195 17.12 -11.41 10.75
CA LEU A 195 16.90 -10.25 11.60
C LEU A 195 16.19 -10.62 12.91
N LEU A 196 15.21 -11.52 12.87
CA LEU A 196 14.54 -12.03 14.06
C LEU A 196 15.51 -12.80 14.97
N ALA A 197 16.49 -13.52 14.39
CA ALA A 197 17.55 -14.17 15.15
C ALA A 197 18.53 -13.17 15.78
N ALA A 198 18.85 -12.07 15.09
CA ALA A 198 19.75 -11.02 15.58
C ALA A 198 19.07 -10.11 16.65
N LEU A 199 17.74 -10.03 16.64
CA LEU A 199 16.94 -9.26 17.59
C LEU A 199 15.87 -10.15 18.25
N PRO A 200 16.25 -11.05 19.17
CA PRO A 200 15.32 -12.02 19.78
C PRO A 200 14.20 -11.35 20.61
N GLN A 201 14.39 -10.08 21.01
CA GLN A 201 13.38 -9.27 21.69
C GLN A 201 12.37 -8.63 20.73
N ALA A 202 12.53 -8.79 19.43
CA ALA A 202 11.65 -8.16 18.44
C ALA A 202 10.26 -8.79 18.44
N ILE A 203 9.25 -7.95 18.33
CA ILE A 203 7.88 -8.41 18.06
C ILE A 203 7.79 -8.80 16.58
N ASP A 204 7.51 -10.06 16.35
CA ASP A 204 7.41 -10.63 15.02
C ASP A 204 5.98 -10.54 14.47
N PHE A 205 5.77 -9.68 13.48
CA PHE A 205 4.51 -9.53 12.75
C PHE A 205 4.60 -9.95 11.28
N VAL A 206 5.64 -10.67 10.87
CA VAL A 206 5.78 -11.13 9.48
C VAL A 206 4.64 -12.08 9.11
N GLY A 207 3.78 -11.64 8.20
CA GLY A 207 2.62 -12.39 7.72
C GLY A 207 1.46 -12.56 8.71
N LYS A 208 1.49 -11.85 9.86
CA LYS A 208 0.51 -12.03 10.95
C LYS A 208 -0.59 -10.97 11.00
N LEU A 209 -0.42 -9.86 10.29
CA LEU A 209 -1.36 -8.73 10.31
C LEU A 209 -1.94 -8.47 8.93
N SER A 210 -3.18 -7.96 8.89
CA SER A 210 -3.77 -7.38 7.68
C SER A 210 -3.10 -6.04 7.35
N LEU A 211 -3.16 -5.58 6.10
CA LEU A 211 -2.57 -4.30 5.71
C LEU A 211 -3.12 -3.10 6.49
N PRO A 212 -4.43 -2.99 6.81
CA PRO A 212 -4.92 -1.96 7.72
C PRO A 212 -4.30 -2.02 9.13
N GLN A 213 -4.10 -3.23 9.67
CA GLN A 213 -3.42 -3.40 10.95
C GLN A 213 -1.93 -3.02 10.86
N VAL A 214 -1.24 -3.40 9.77
CA VAL A 214 0.13 -2.94 9.52
C VAL A 214 0.18 -1.41 9.45
N ALA A 215 -0.75 -0.76 8.76
CA ALA A 215 -0.85 0.70 8.72
C ALA A 215 -1.06 1.30 10.12
N ALA A 216 -1.88 0.68 10.98
CA ALA A 216 -2.07 1.10 12.36
C ALA A 216 -0.81 0.93 13.22
N VAL A 217 0.00 -0.14 13.02
CA VAL A 217 1.33 -0.30 13.64
C VAL A 217 2.26 0.82 13.21
N LEU A 218 2.33 1.07 11.90
CA LEU A 218 3.19 2.08 11.30
C LEU A 218 2.81 3.49 11.78
N HIS A 219 1.52 3.80 11.86
CA HIS A 219 1.04 5.08 12.40
C HIS A 219 1.50 5.33 13.85
N ARG A 220 1.68 4.28 14.65
CA ARG A 220 2.20 4.35 16.02
C ARG A 220 3.73 4.31 16.09
N ALA A 221 4.41 3.93 15.03
CA ALA A 221 5.86 3.80 15.01
C ALA A 221 6.54 5.16 15.13
N ALA A 222 7.52 5.26 16.03
CA ALA A 222 8.38 6.43 16.15
C ALA A 222 9.33 6.55 14.95
N LEU A 223 9.67 5.41 14.34
CA LEU A 223 10.49 5.34 13.13
C LEU A 223 10.22 4.03 12.38
N PHE A 224 10.26 4.09 11.06
CA PHE A 224 10.34 2.95 10.19
C PHE A 224 11.69 2.91 9.46
N ILE A 225 12.30 1.73 9.41
CA ILE A 225 13.48 1.45 8.58
C ILE A 225 13.18 0.22 7.74
N GLY A 226 13.33 0.32 6.44
CA GLY A 226 13.07 -0.82 5.56
C GLY A 226 13.63 -0.66 4.17
N ASN A 227 13.71 -1.78 3.48
CA ASN A 227 14.12 -1.80 2.08
C ASN A 227 13.10 -1.05 1.22
N ASP A 228 13.53 -0.56 0.04
CA ASP A 228 12.62 0.02 -0.98
C ASP A 228 11.57 -1.00 -1.41
N SER A 229 10.44 -1.00 -0.72
CA SER A 229 9.36 -1.98 -0.82
C SER A 229 7.98 -1.32 -0.62
N GLY A 230 6.93 -2.11 -0.78
CA GLY A 230 5.56 -1.63 -0.55
C GLY A 230 5.30 -1.18 0.89
N LEU A 231 5.99 -1.78 1.89
CA LEU A 231 5.87 -1.40 3.30
C LEU A 231 6.49 -0.02 3.57
N MET A 232 7.58 0.35 2.89
CA MET A 232 8.16 1.68 2.98
C MET A 232 7.15 2.75 2.53
N HIS A 233 6.47 2.54 1.39
CA HIS A 233 5.44 3.47 0.93
C HIS A 233 4.23 3.51 1.87
N LEU A 234 3.82 2.35 2.42
CA LEU A 234 2.73 2.26 3.39
C LEU A 234 3.08 2.99 4.70
N SER A 235 4.34 2.93 5.13
CA SER A 235 4.83 3.63 6.31
C SER A 235 4.71 5.14 6.15
N ALA A 236 5.20 5.69 5.03
CA ALA A 236 5.07 7.11 4.72
C ALA A 236 3.58 7.53 4.62
N ALA A 237 2.74 6.71 3.98
CA ALA A 237 1.31 6.97 3.85
C ALA A 237 0.55 6.90 5.20
N ALA A 238 1.04 6.13 6.17
CA ALA A 238 0.52 6.07 7.54
C ALA A 238 1.01 7.21 8.44
N GLY A 239 1.93 8.06 7.95
CA GLY A 239 2.48 9.20 8.68
C GLY A 239 3.67 8.87 9.57
N ALA A 240 4.28 7.70 9.48
CA ALA A 240 5.50 7.38 10.21
C ALA A 240 6.72 8.08 9.62
N PRO A 241 7.66 8.58 10.43
CA PRO A 241 9.00 8.90 9.99
C PRO A 241 9.62 7.68 9.31
N THR A 242 10.10 7.82 8.07
CA THR A 242 10.44 6.66 7.23
C THR A 242 11.84 6.80 6.63
N ILE A 243 12.69 5.80 6.86
CA ILE A 243 13.97 5.61 6.19
C ILE A 243 13.82 4.44 5.21
N GLY A 244 13.96 4.73 3.93
CA GLY A 244 14.03 3.73 2.85
C GLY A 244 15.48 3.50 2.43
N LEU A 245 15.86 2.24 2.28
CA LEU A 245 17.21 1.78 1.95
C LEU A 245 17.31 1.35 0.50
#